data_dee6d057c93bed9182645f15b2afb1c6
#
_entry.id   dee6d057c93bed9182645f15b2afb1c6
#
_cell.length_a   1.000
_cell.length_b   1.000
_cell.length_c   1.000
_cell.angle_alpha   90.00
_cell.angle_beta   90.00
_cell.angle_gamma   90.00
#
_symmetry.space_group_name_H-M   'P 1'
#
loop_
_entity.id
_entity.type
_entity.pdbx_description
1 polymer ?
#
loop_
_entity_poly.entity_id
_entity_poly.type
_entity_poly.pdbx_seq_one_letter_code
_entity_poly.pdbx_strand_id
1 'polypeptide(L)'
;MKFTLLLHTSYVMQPSSEHVSDVLIVGSGAAGLSLALRLAQHCKVTVLSKGPLSEGATFYAQGGIAAVFDETDSIASHVDDTLIAGAGLCDKEAVEFIAGNARHCVQWLIDQGVLFDTEVNAQGEEHYHLTREGGHSHRRILHAADATGKEVETTLVGKASAHPNICVMERRNAVDLITSNKIGLPGTRRVVGAYVWNRKLERVETYRAKTVVLATGGAAKVYQYTTNPDISSGDGIAMAWRAGCRVANLEFNQFHPTCLFHPQARNFLLTEALRGEGAYLKRPDGSRFMPDFDPRGELAPRDIVARAIDHEMKRLGADCMYLDISHKPAEFITQHFPMIHEKLLTLGFDLTRQPIPIVPAAHYTCGGVMVDQHGRTDLDGLYAIGEVSYTGLHGANRMASNSLLECLVYGWSAAEDILQRLPFIQQAKQVPHWDESRVDDADERVVIQHNWHELRLFMWDYVGIVRTTKRLERALRRINTLQAEIDEYYAHFRISNNLLELRNLVQVAELIVRSAMARKESRGLHYTLDYPDLLPEALPTILQP
;
A
#
# COMPACT_ATOMS: atom_id res chain seq x y z
N MET A 1 -64.07 -14.92 -28.96
CA MET A 1 -63.13 -13.80 -29.13
C MET A 1 -62.31 -13.69 -27.84
N LYS A 2 -61.09 -14.26 -27.81
CA LYS A 2 -60.13 -14.11 -26.73
C LYS A 2 -59.00 -13.19 -27.21
N PHE A 3 -58.92 -12.01 -26.65
CA PHE A 3 -57.78 -11.09 -26.87
C PHE A 3 -56.62 -11.50 -26.00
N THR A 4 -55.55 -11.98 -26.63
CA THR A 4 -54.27 -12.20 -25.96
C THR A 4 -53.49 -10.91 -26.02
N LEU A 5 -53.32 -10.24 -24.84
CA LEU A 5 -52.43 -9.10 -24.68
C LEU A 5 -50.99 -9.63 -24.64
N LEU A 6 -50.24 -9.38 -25.70
CA LEU A 6 -48.77 -9.50 -25.71
C LEU A 6 -48.16 -8.29 -24.97
N LEU A 7 -47.73 -8.49 -23.73
CA LEU A 7 -46.89 -7.55 -23.02
C LEU A 7 -45.48 -7.59 -23.65
N HIS A 8 -45.19 -6.64 -24.52
CA HIS A 8 -43.83 -6.31 -24.89
C HIS A 8 -43.17 -5.65 -23.69
N THR A 9 -42.40 -6.41 -22.92
CA THR A 9 -41.41 -5.85 -22.02
C THR A 9 -40.29 -5.25 -22.86
N SER A 10 -40.39 -3.96 -23.13
CA SER A 10 -39.28 -3.18 -23.63
C SER A 10 -38.18 -3.20 -22.57
N TYR A 11 -37.12 -3.93 -22.81
CA TYR A 11 -35.87 -3.80 -22.08
C TYR A 11 -35.39 -2.37 -22.34
N VAL A 12 -35.67 -1.47 -21.42
CA VAL A 12 -35.02 -0.17 -21.37
C VAL A 12 -33.59 -0.44 -20.94
N MET A 13 -32.68 -0.54 -21.91
CA MET A 13 -31.25 -0.46 -21.65
C MET A 13 -31.02 0.83 -20.88
N GLN A 14 -30.78 0.72 -19.58
CA GLN A 14 -30.30 1.87 -18.81
C GLN A 14 -28.97 2.29 -19.44
N PRO A 15 -28.82 3.55 -19.83
CA PRO A 15 -27.56 4.00 -20.41
C PRO A 15 -26.46 3.70 -19.41
N SER A 16 -25.41 3.01 -19.85
CA SER A 16 -24.18 2.86 -19.08
C SER A 16 -23.71 4.26 -18.75
N SER A 17 -23.54 4.57 -17.45
CA SER A 17 -23.12 5.90 -17.06
C SER A 17 -21.66 6.08 -17.47
N GLU A 18 -21.44 7.01 -18.39
CA GLU A 18 -20.11 7.45 -18.79
C GLU A 18 -19.73 8.66 -17.94
N HIS A 19 -18.55 8.60 -17.34
CA HIS A 19 -17.97 9.69 -16.57
C HIS A 19 -16.79 10.29 -17.33
N VAL A 20 -16.70 11.62 -17.33
CA VAL A 20 -15.67 12.34 -18.07
C VAL A 20 -15.00 13.36 -17.15
N SER A 21 -13.68 13.30 -17.06
CA SER A 21 -12.86 14.29 -16.36
C SER A 21 -11.55 14.57 -17.12
N ASP A 22 -10.83 15.60 -16.73
CA ASP A 22 -9.49 15.81 -17.28
C ASP A 22 -8.51 14.79 -16.70
N VAL A 23 -8.57 14.56 -15.38
CA VAL A 23 -7.73 13.59 -14.67
C VAL A 23 -8.60 12.64 -13.88
N LEU A 24 -8.31 11.34 -14.02
CA LEU A 24 -8.90 10.26 -13.22
C LEU A 24 -7.83 9.74 -12.25
N ILE A 25 -8.09 9.84 -10.95
CA ILE A 25 -7.21 9.31 -9.90
C ILE A 25 -7.87 8.07 -9.29
N VAL A 26 -7.16 6.94 -9.32
CA VAL A 26 -7.60 5.68 -8.72
C VAL A 26 -6.89 5.50 -7.39
N GLY A 27 -7.59 5.77 -6.30
CA GLY A 27 -7.09 5.75 -4.93
C GLY A 27 -7.23 7.10 -4.22
N SER A 28 -7.76 7.06 -3.00
CA SER A 28 -8.12 8.22 -2.18
C SER A 28 -7.24 8.39 -0.92
N GLY A 29 -6.07 7.78 -0.88
CA GLY A 29 -5.08 7.99 0.18
C GLY A 29 -4.29 9.30 0.00
N ALA A 30 -3.29 9.54 0.86
CA ALA A 30 -2.48 10.77 0.88
C ALA A 30 -1.94 11.15 -0.51
N ALA A 31 -1.44 10.20 -1.30
CA ALA A 31 -0.92 10.47 -2.65
C ALA A 31 -2.01 11.00 -3.59
N GLY A 32 -3.14 10.29 -3.68
CA GLY A 32 -4.25 10.65 -4.58
C GLY A 32 -4.91 11.96 -4.20
N LEU A 33 -5.17 12.19 -2.91
CA LEU A 33 -5.81 13.42 -2.44
C LEU A 33 -4.89 14.65 -2.54
N SER A 34 -3.59 14.51 -2.24
CA SER A 34 -2.64 15.62 -2.40
C SER A 34 -2.52 16.03 -3.87
N LEU A 35 -2.45 15.06 -4.78
CA LEU A 35 -2.47 15.33 -6.22
C LEU A 35 -3.78 15.99 -6.66
N ALA A 36 -4.93 15.46 -6.23
CA ALA A 36 -6.24 15.99 -6.59
C ALA A 36 -6.39 17.47 -6.22
N LEU A 37 -6.01 17.83 -4.98
CA LEU A 37 -6.10 19.21 -4.49
C LEU A 37 -5.17 20.17 -5.25
N ARG A 38 -3.99 19.72 -5.68
CA ARG A 38 -3.07 20.54 -6.48
C ARG A 38 -3.58 20.75 -7.90
N LEU A 39 -4.21 19.75 -8.51
CA LEU A 39 -4.76 19.82 -9.86
C LEU A 39 -6.07 20.60 -9.95
N ALA A 40 -6.89 20.57 -8.90
CA ALA A 40 -8.27 21.05 -8.92
C ALA A 40 -8.43 22.56 -9.16
N GLN A 41 -7.38 23.34 -8.94
CA GLN A 41 -7.39 24.77 -9.28
C GLN A 41 -7.38 25.02 -10.80
N HIS A 42 -7.00 24.02 -11.61
CA HIS A 42 -6.75 24.16 -13.04
C HIS A 42 -7.59 23.24 -13.93
N CYS A 43 -8.09 22.12 -13.39
CA CYS A 43 -8.81 21.13 -14.19
C CYS A 43 -9.83 20.34 -13.36
N LYS A 44 -10.68 19.56 -14.04
CA LYS A 44 -11.66 18.67 -13.41
C LYS A 44 -11.02 17.34 -13.06
N VAL A 45 -11.12 16.95 -11.80
CA VAL A 45 -10.54 15.72 -11.25
C VAL A 45 -11.63 14.80 -10.72
N THR A 46 -11.55 13.52 -11.09
CA THR A 46 -12.35 12.47 -10.44
C THR A 46 -11.43 11.60 -9.60
N VAL A 47 -11.77 11.41 -8.33
CA VAL A 47 -11.06 10.53 -7.39
C VAL A 47 -11.94 9.33 -7.07
N LEU A 48 -11.42 8.12 -7.30
CA LEU A 48 -12.10 6.87 -6.99
C LEU A 48 -11.57 6.27 -5.70
N SER A 49 -12.48 5.93 -4.78
CA SER A 49 -12.18 5.14 -3.60
C SER A 49 -12.85 3.76 -3.70
N LYS A 50 -12.09 2.70 -3.51
CA LYS A 50 -12.61 1.31 -3.52
C LYS A 50 -13.52 1.03 -2.32
N GLY A 51 -13.19 1.59 -1.16
CA GLY A 51 -13.96 1.54 0.09
C GLY A 51 -14.55 2.90 0.48
N PRO A 52 -14.96 3.04 1.73
CA PRO A 52 -15.14 4.35 2.37
C PRO A 52 -13.83 5.14 2.40
N LEU A 53 -13.89 6.45 2.42
CA LEU A 53 -12.69 7.31 2.43
C LEU A 53 -11.82 7.11 3.68
N SER A 54 -12.41 6.68 4.79
CA SER A 54 -11.72 6.38 6.04
C SER A 54 -11.05 4.99 6.10
N GLU A 55 -11.05 4.22 5.01
CA GLU A 55 -10.53 2.85 4.96
C GLU A 55 -9.17 2.74 4.23
N GLY A 56 -8.45 3.84 4.05
CA GLY A 56 -7.13 3.86 3.41
C GLY A 56 -5.99 3.47 4.37
N ALA A 57 -4.89 2.94 3.83
CA ALA A 57 -3.67 2.70 4.63
C ALA A 57 -3.15 3.98 5.29
N THR A 58 -3.35 5.13 4.66
CA THR A 58 -3.02 6.45 5.22
C THR A 58 -3.73 6.68 6.55
N PHE A 59 -5.03 6.42 6.63
CA PHE A 59 -5.83 6.65 7.84
C PHE A 59 -5.29 5.89 9.06
N TYR A 60 -4.71 4.71 8.84
CA TYR A 60 -4.16 3.85 9.90
C TYR A 60 -2.66 4.06 10.15
N ALA A 61 -2.01 4.98 9.43
CA ALA A 61 -0.60 5.27 9.64
C ALA A 61 -0.37 5.97 10.99
N GLN A 62 0.31 5.27 11.89
CA GLN A 62 0.60 5.77 13.26
C GLN A 62 1.86 6.64 13.30
N GLY A 63 2.84 6.36 12.41
CA GLY A 63 4.08 7.11 12.31
C GLY A 63 3.88 8.52 11.74
N GLY A 64 4.97 9.28 11.65
CA GLY A 64 4.95 10.64 11.15
C GLY A 64 5.42 10.78 9.70
N ILE A 65 5.88 11.99 9.37
CA ILE A 65 6.45 12.35 8.07
C ILE A 65 7.88 12.86 8.30
N ALA A 66 8.85 12.25 7.62
CA ALA A 66 10.24 12.63 7.73
C ALA A 66 10.51 13.90 6.91
N ALA A 67 10.97 14.96 7.56
CA ALA A 67 11.42 16.19 6.89
C ALA A 67 12.36 16.99 7.78
N VAL A 68 13.37 17.63 7.19
CA VAL A 68 14.33 18.43 7.91
C VAL A 68 13.74 19.80 8.26
N PHE A 69 13.41 20.00 9.53
CA PHE A 69 12.91 21.27 10.08
C PHE A 69 13.84 21.87 11.14
N ASP A 70 14.68 21.04 11.78
CA ASP A 70 15.64 21.46 12.79
C ASP A 70 16.99 21.86 12.16
N GLU A 71 17.62 22.91 12.68
CA GLU A 71 18.92 23.42 12.21
C GLU A 71 20.09 22.46 12.50
N THR A 72 19.93 21.54 13.44
CA THR A 72 20.93 20.52 13.78
C THR A 72 20.92 19.32 12.84
N ASP A 73 19.92 19.22 11.97
CA ASP A 73 19.76 18.19 10.95
C ASP A 73 20.08 18.72 9.54
N SER A 74 20.25 17.83 8.58
CA SER A 74 20.52 18.19 7.20
C SER A 74 19.85 17.24 6.20
N ILE A 75 19.56 17.75 5.00
CA ILE A 75 19.08 16.93 3.87
C ILE A 75 20.08 15.80 3.57
N ALA A 76 21.39 16.08 3.60
CA ALA A 76 22.42 15.08 3.40
C ALA A 76 22.34 13.94 4.41
N SER A 77 22.13 14.25 5.69
CA SER A 77 21.92 13.23 6.73
C SER A 77 20.66 12.40 6.50
N HIS A 78 19.55 13.00 6.03
CA HIS A 78 18.32 12.26 5.70
C HIS A 78 18.55 11.34 4.48
N VAL A 79 19.29 11.80 3.48
CA VAL A 79 19.69 11.00 2.31
C VAL A 79 20.53 9.80 2.74
N ASP A 80 21.58 10.03 3.54
CA ASP A 80 22.49 8.96 4.00
C ASP A 80 21.74 7.89 4.81
N ASP A 81 20.90 8.31 5.77
CA ASP A 81 20.06 7.39 6.56
C ASP A 81 19.17 6.52 5.65
N THR A 82 18.56 7.13 4.61
CA THR A 82 17.69 6.43 3.66
C THR A 82 18.47 5.42 2.81
N LEU A 83 19.65 5.81 2.30
CA LEU A 83 20.52 4.93 1.51
C LEU A 83 21.00 3.72 2.33
N ILE A 84 21.37 3.95 3.60
CA ILE A 84 21.76 2.87 4.54
C ILE A 84 20.59 1.91 4.76
N ALA A 85 19.40 2.43 5.04
CA ALA A 85 18.21 1.62 5.26
C ALA A 85 17.86 0.76 4.04
N GLY A 86 17.99 1.30 2.83
CA GLY A 86 17.69 0.63 1.57
C GLY A 86 18.73 -0.40 1.12
N ALA A 87 19.78 -0.65 1.91
CA ALA A 87 20.77 -1.70 1.73
C ALA A 87 21.43 -1.70 0.32
N GLY A 88 21.76 -0.51 -0.19
CA GLY A 88 22.48 -0.32 -1.46
C GLY A 88 21.62 -0.43 -2.72
N LEU A 89 20.31 -0.57 -2.60
CA LEU A 89 19.38 -0.67 -3.75
C LEU A 89 18.54 0.59 -3.98
N CYS A 90 18.71 1.64 -3.15
CA CYS A 90 18.06 2.91 -3.44
C CYS A 90 18.64 3.55 -4.70
N ASP A 91 17.78 4.22 -5.46
CA ASP A 91 18.21 5.19 -6.45
C ASP A 91 18.57 6.50 -5.73
N LYS A 92 19.86 6.87 -5.77
CA LYS A 92 20.36 8.03 -5.04
C LYS A 92 19.71 9.33 -5.50
N GLU A 93 19.47 9.49 -6.81
CA GLU A 93 18.84 10.70 -7.36
C GLU A 93 17.39 10.82 -6.88
N ALA A 94 16.66 9.70 -6.80
CA ALA A 94 15.30 9.67 -6.25
C ALA A 94 15.28 10.01 -4.75
N VAL A 95 16.24 9.49 -3.96
CA VAL A 95 16.35 9.80 -2.53
C VAL A 95 16.66 11.28 -2.32
N GLU A 96 17.63 11.85 -3.06
CA GLU A 96 17.98 13.27 -3.01
C GLU A 96 16.80 14.16 -3.43
N PHE A 97 16.07 13.77 -4.46
CA PHE A 97 14.87 14.48 -4.93
C PHE A 97 13.79 14.52 -3.86
N ILE A 98 13.49 13.38 -3.22
CA ILE A 98 12.43 13.29 -2.21
C ILE A 98 12.83 14.04 -0.93
N ALA A 99 14.04 13.81 -0.41
CA ALA A 99 14.52 14.48 0.80
C ALA A 99 14.67 16.00 0.60
N GLY A 100 15.13 16.42 -0.58
CA GLY A 100 15.29 17.84 -0.93
C GLY A 100 13.97 18.61 -1.00
N ASN A 101 12.87 17.95 -1.40
CA ASN A 101 11.55 18.56 -1.52
C ASN A 101 10.64 18.31 -0.29
N ALA A 102 11.16 17.62 0.74
CA ALA A 102 10.39 17.23 1.91
C ALA A 102 9.75 18.41 2.63
N ARG A 103 10.57 19.42 2.97
CA ARG A 103 10.09 20.62 3.70
C ARG A 103 9.01 21.37 2.92
N HIS A 104 9.20 21.54 1.62
CA HIS A 104 8.20 22.21 0.75
C HIS A 104 6.84 21.46 0.76
N CYS A 105 6.87 20.13 0.64
CA CYS A 105 5.64 19.34 0.59
C CYS A 105 4.95 19.22 1.95
N VAL A 106 5.71 19.16 3.05
CA VAL A 106 5.14 19.17 4.40
C VAL A 106 4.56 20.56 4.73
N GLN A 107 5.23 21.64 4.33
CA GLN A 107 4.69 23.00 4.49
C GLN A 107 3.35 23.14 3.78
N TRP A 108 3.22 22.59 2.55
CA TRP A 108 1.93 22.59 1.87
C TRP A 108 0.84 21.85 2.65
N LEU A 109 1.14 20.73 3.35
CA LEU A 109 0.14 20.08 4.24
C LEU A 109 -0.29 20.99 5.40
N ILE A 110 0.65 21.67 6.01
CA ILE A 110 0.38 22.64 7.08
C ILE A 110 -0.53 23.76 6.55
N ASP A 111 -0.25 24.27 5.35
CA ASP A 111 -1.07 25.28 4.67
C ASP A 111 -2.47 24.74 4.31
N GLN A 112 -2.62 23.44 4.12
CA GLN A 112 -3.95 22.80 4.01
C GLN A 112 -4.68 22.67 5.35
N GLY A 113 -4.01 22.90 6.47
CA GLY A 113 -4.59 22.87 7.81
C GLY A 113 -4.36 21.57 8.57
N VAL A 114 -3.40 20.74 8.15
CA VAL A 114 -2.95 19.61 8.94
C VAL A 114 -2.21 20.11 10.18
N LEU A 115 -2.63 19.65 11.35
CA LEU A 115 -2.05 20.05 12.64
C LEU A 115 -1.01 19.01 13.08
N PHE A 116 0.22 19.45 13.25
CA PHE A 116 1.28 18.65 13.87
C PHE A 116 1.53 19.12 15.31
N ASP A 117 2.02 18.21 16.14
CA ASP A 117 2.33 18.51 17.53
C ASP A 117 3.44 19.56 17.63
N THR A 118 3.27 20.50 18.57
CA THR A 118 4.22 21.57 18.85
C THR A 118 4.68 21.51 20.30
N GLU A 119 5.84 22.10 20.57
CA GLU A 119 6.37 22.30 21.92
C GLU A 119 6.95 23.71 22.04
N VAL A 120 7.08 24.18 23.27
CA VAL A 120 7.63 25.50 23.57
C VAL A 120 9.08 25.35 24.07
N ASN A 121 10.01 26.02 23.39
CA ASN A 121 11.43 25.99 23.81
C ASN A 121 11.71 26.81 25.07
N ALA A 122 12.93 26.76 25.57
CA ALA A 122 13.35 27.49 26.77
C ALA A 122 13.25 29.03 26.63
N GLN A 123 13.14 29.55 25.41
CA GLN A 123 12.95 30.95 25.06
C GLN A 123 11.48 31.36 24.98
N GLY A 124 10.56 30.42 25.10
CA GLY A 124 9.10 30.65 24.99
C GLY A 124 8.58 30.65 23.54
N GLU A 125 9.35 30.19 22.58
CA GLU A 125 8.98 30.10 21.18
C GLU A 125 8.37 28.74 20.86
N GLU A 126 7.27 28.73 20.12
CA GLU A 126 6.61 27.51 19.67
C GLU A 126 7.33 26.95 18.44
N HIS A 127 7.63 25.65 18.45
CA HIS A 127 8.20 24.93 17.34
C HIS A 127 7.61 23.51 17.25
N TYR A 128 7.78 22.81 16.11
CA TYR A 128 7.28 21.45 15.95
C TYR A 128 8.01 20.49 16.88
N HIS A 129 7.23 19.67 17.59
CA HIS A 129 7.78 18.54 18.33
C HIS A 129 8.19 17.45 17.34
N LEU A 130 9.50 17.20 17.25
CA LEU A 130 10.07 16.22 16.34
C LEU A 130 10.45 14.95 17.09
N THR A 131 10.05 13.79 16.54
CA THR A 131 10.46 12.49 17.07
C THR A 131 11.54 11.85 16.20
N ARG A 132 12.14 10.78 16.70
CA ARG A 132 13.12 9.95 15.99
C ARG A 132 12.62 8.53 15.93
N GLU A 133 12.56 7.97 14.72
CA GLU A 133 12.22 6.57 14.48
C GLU A 133 13.45 5.75 14.07
N GLY A 134 13.28 4.42 14.02
CA GLY A 134 14.35 3.51 13.65
C GLY A 134 14.93 3.81 12.25
N GLY A 135 16.25 3.84 12.16
CA GLY A 135 17.00 4.19 10.95
C GLY A 135 17.35 5.67 10.81
N HIS A 136 16.68 6.58 11.52
CA HIS A 136 16.99 8.01 11.49
C HIS A 136 18.10 8.38 12.48
N SER A 137 19.09 9.12 12.03
CA SER A 137 20.17 9.64 12.89
C SER A 137 19.75 10.86 13.71
N HIS A 138 18.77 11.64 13.23
CA HIS A 138 18.26 12.86 13.85
C HIS A 138 16.76 12.79 14.15
N ARG A 139 16.28 13.70 15.00
CA ARG A 139 14.86 13.96 15.20
C ARG A 139 14.35 14.77 14.01
N ARG A 140 13.58 14.15 13.11
CA ARG A 140 13.04 14.81 11.90
C ARG A 140 11.61 14.41 11.57
N ILE A 141 10.97 13.67 12.46
CA ILE A 141 9.64 13.12 12.19
C ILE A 141 8.59 14.06 12.78
N LEU A 142 7.84 14.74 11.88
CA LEU A 142 6.64 15.47 12.27
C LEU A 142 5.52 14.48 12.50
N HIS A 143 4.74 14.67 13.55
CA HIS A 143 3.67 13.76 13.93
C HIS A 143 2.48 14.51 14.57
N ALA A 144 1.32 13.85 14.60
CA ALA A 144 0.14 14.28 15.33
C ALA A 144 -0.26 13.14 16.28
N ALA A 145 0.20 13.21 17.53
CA ALA A 145 0.14 12.17 18.53
C ALA A 145 0.62 10.81 17.95
N ASP A 146 -0.19 9.75 18.08
CA ASP A 146 0.02 8.42 17.49
C ASP A 146 -0.92 8.14 16.29
N ALA A 147 -1.43 9.19 15.63
CA ALA A 147 -2.46 9.12 14.59
C ALA A 147 -2.23 10.11 13.43
N THR A 148 -0.95 10.33 13.05
CA THR A 148 -0.58 11.30 12.00
C THR A 148 -1.32 11.07 10.70
N GLY A 149 -1.44 9.82 10.27
CA GLY A 149 -2.14 9.48 9.03
C GLY A 149 -3.62 9.83 9.07
N LYS A 150 -4.29 9.68 10.22
CA LYS A 150 -5.68 10.05 10.42
C LYS A 150 -5.87 11.57 10.29
N GLU A 151 -4.97 12.37 10.87
CA GLU A 151 -5.00 13.83 10.78
C GLU A 151 -4.84 14.28 9.32
N VAL A 152 -3.83 13.75 8.62
CA VAL A 152 -3.58 14.03 7.20
C VAL A 152 -4.79 13.64 6.34
N GLU A 153 -5.28 12.41 6.47
CA GLU A 153 -6.39 11.90 5.66
C GLU A 153 -7.67 12.68 5.89
N THR A 154 -8.05 12.95 7.15
CA THR A 154 -9.26 13.69 7.49
C THR A 154 -9.25 15.10 6.91
N THR A 155 -8.12 15.80 7.03
CA THR A 155 -7.94 17.15 6.49
C THR A 155 -8.03 17.16 4.96
N LEU A 156 -7.30 16.27 4.28
CA LEU A 156 -7.30 16.20 2.81
C LEU A 156 -8.67 15.79 2.25
N VAL A 157 -9.34 14.80 2.87
CA VAL A 157 -10.71 14.38 2.50
C VAL A 157 -11.68 15.54 2.64
N GLY A 158 -11.64 16.28 3.75
CA GLY A 158 -12.50 17.44 3.96
C GLY A 158 -12.32 18.51 2.88
N LYS A 159 -11.08 18.84 2.54
CA LYS A 159 -10.74 19.80 1.47
C LYS A 159 -11.17 19.31 0.09
N ALA A 160 -10.87 18.06 -0.25
CA ALA A 160 -11.21 17.49 -1.55
C ALA A 160 -12.73 17.39 -1.76
N SER A 161 -13.47 16.97 -0.73
CA SER A 161 -14.93 16.84 -0.79
C SER A 161 -15.64 18.19 -0.92
N ALA A 162 -15.04 19.28 -0.43
CA ALA A 162 -15.57 20.63 -0.53
C ALA A 162 -15.19 21.35 -1.84
N HIS A 163 -14.23 20.81 -2.62
CA HIS A 163 -13.71 21.52 -3.79
C HIS A 163 -14.60 21.30 -5.04
N PRO A 164 -15.07 22.37 -5.75
CA PRO A 164 -16.03 22.25 -6.84
C PRO A 164 -15.52 21.49 -8.07
N ASN A 165 -14.22 21.43 -8.27
CA ASN A 165 -13.59 20.72 -9.40
C ASN A 165 -13.15 19.30 -9.06
N ILE A 166 -13.39 18.82 -7.83
CA ILE A 166 -13.09 17.42 -7.43
C ILE A 166 -14.38 16.65 -7.25
N CYS A 167 -14.52 15.54 -7.97
CA CYS A 167 -15.59 14.59 -7.76
C CYS A 167 -15.02 13.35 -7.06
N VAL A 168 -15.32 13.16 -5.78
CA VAL A 168 -14.90 11.99 -5.01
C VAL A 168 -16.00 10.93 -5.06
N MET A 169 -15.64 9.73 -5.50
CA MET A 169 -16.57 8.60 -5.66
C MET A 169 -16.12 7.40 -4.85
N GLU A 170 -16.85 7.11 -3.78
CA GLU A 170 -16.63 5.93 -2.94
C GLU A 170 -17.24 4.68 -3.56
N ARG A 171 -16.72 3.52 -3.12
CA ARG A 171 -17.18 2.19 -3.53
C ARG A 171 -17.10 1.98 -5.04
N ARG A 172 -16.00 2.47 -5.61
CA ARG A 172 -15.64 2.34 -7.02
C ARG A 172 -14.34 1.56 -7.14
N ASN A 173 -14.43 0.32 -7.62
CA ASN A 173 -13.27 -0.55 -7.82
C ASN A 173 -12.87 -0.54 -9.30
N ALA A 174 -11.68 -0.08 -9.63
CA ALA A 174 -11.18 -0.09 -11.00
C ALA A 174 -10.97 -1.54 -11.47
N VAL A 175 -11.54 -1.86 -12.63
CA VAL A 175 -11.48 -3.20 -13.25
C VAL A 175 -10.21 -3.35 -14.07
N ASP A 176 -10.06 -2.46 -15.06
CA ASP A 176 -8.89 -2.41 -15.94
C ASP A 176 -8.73 -1.01 -16.57
N LEU A 177 -7.50 -0.73 -16.99
CA LEU A 177 -7.17 0.47 -17.76
C LEU A 177 -7.62 0.31 -19.21
N ILE A 178 -8.15 1.39 -19.78
CA ILE A 178 -8.53 1.46 -21.19
C ILE A 178 -7.36 2.06 -21.98
N THR A 179 -6.75 1.23 -22.81
CA THR A 179 -5.64 1.65 -23.67
C THR A 179 -6.11 1.88 -25.11
N SER A 180 -5.57 2.90 -25.77
CA SER A 180 -5.97 3.33 -27.12
C SER A 180 -5.91 2.20 -28.15
N ASN A 181 -4.91 1.33 -28.09
CA ASN A 181 -4.78 0.20 -29.00
C ASN A 181 -5.85 -0.87 -28.82
N LYS A 182 -6.29 -1.14 -27.58
CA LYS A 182 -7.37 -2.13 -27.31
C LYS A 182 -8.71 -1.69 -27.86
N ILE A 183 -8.93 -0.39 -28.00
CA ILE A 183 -10.19 0.16 -28.54
C ILE A 183 -10.05 0.67 -29.99
N GLY A 184 -8.96 0.33 -30.67
CA GLY A 184 -8.74 0.64 -32.08
C GLY A 184 -8.51 2.12 -32.39
N LEU A 185 -8.10 2.95 -31.42
CA LEU A 185 -7.74 4.33 -31.68
C LEU A 185 -6.35 4.40 -32.33
N PRO A 186 -6.19 5.20 -33.40
CA PRO A 186 -4.90 5.37 -34.06
C PRO A 186 -3.91 6.16 -33.21
N GLY A 187 -2.62 5.98 -33.49
CA GLY A 187 -1.53 6.69 -32.82
C GLY A 187 -0.76 5.85 -31.82
N THR A 188 0.03 6.50 -30.98
CA THR A 188 0.81 5.84 -29.93
C THR A 188 -0.09 5.20 -28.87
N ARG A 189 0.34 4.06 -28.34
CA ARG A 189 -0.36 3.39 -27.24
C ARG A 189 -0.38 4.30 -26.02
N ARG A 190 -1.56 4.63 -25.53
CA ARG A 190 -1.75 5.45 -24.33
C ARG A 190 -2.98 5.01 -23.55
N VAL A 191 -3.03 5.38 -22.26
CA VAL A 191 -4.21 5.20 -21.42
C VAL A 191 -5.18 6.36 -21.65
N VAL A 192 -6.49 6.05 -21.81
CA VAL A 192 -7.55 7.02 -22.10
C VAL A 192 -8.71 6.96 -21.11
N GLY A 193 -8.58 6.14 -20.08
CA GLY A 193 -9.59 5.96 -19.03
C GLY A 193 -9.47 4.62 -18.31
N ALA A 194 -10.53 4.25 -17.61
CA ALA A 194 -10.65 2.98 -16.92
C ALA A 194 -12.10 2.47 -16.91
N TYR A 195 -12.26 1.15 -16.88
CA TYR A 195 -13.51 0.49 -16.51
C TYR A 195 -13.54 0.36 -14.99
N VAL A 196 -14.71 0.66 -14.38
CA VAL A 196 -14.83 0.77 -12.94
C VAL A 196 -16.11 0.07 -12.46
N TRP A 197 -15.96 -0.88 -11.56
CA TRP A 197 -17.08 -1.55 -10.90
C TRP A 197 -17.71 -0.63 -9.85
N ASN A 198 -18.98 -0.33 -10.06
CA ASN A 198 -19.80 0.40 -9.09
C ASN A 198 -20.44 -0.60 -8.13
N ARG A 199 -19.90 -0.69 -6.91
CA ARG A 199 -20.36 -1.64 -5.88
C ARG A 199 -21.78 -1.41 -5.38
N LYS A 200 -22.35 -0.19 -5.57
CA LYS A 200 -23.74 0.12 -5.18
C LYS A 200 -24.74 -0.29 -6.24
N LEU A 201 -24.38 -0.15 -7.52
CA LEU A 201 -25.26 -0.44 -8.66
C LEU A 201 -24.97 -1.81 -9.27
N GLU A 202 -23.95 -2.51 -8.79
CA GLU A 202 -23.50 -3.81 -9.26
C GLU A 202 -23.36 -3.86 -10.79
N ARG A 203 -22.66 -2.84 -11.34
CA ARG A 203 -22.40 -2.73 -12.78
C ARG A 203 -21.05 -2.05 -13.04
N VAL A 204 -20.52 -2.26 -14.24
CA VAL A 204 -19.33 -1.55 -14.72
C VAL A 204 -19.72 -0.22 -15.34
N GLU A 205 -19.00 0.82 -14.97
CA GLU A 205 -19.09 2.17 -15.50
C GLU A 205 -17.82 2.52 -16.27
N THR A 206 -17.93 3.35 -17.32
CA THR A 206 -16.81 3.79 -18.14
C THR A 206 -16.35 5.17 -17.71
N TYR A 207 -15.09 5.32 -17.34
CA TYR A 207 -14.47 6.59 -16.99
C TYR A 207 -13.46 7.00 -18.05
N ARG A 208 -13.73 8.10 -18.74
CA ARG A 208 -12.81 8.71 -19.72
C ARG A 208 -12.03 9.84 -19.08
N ALA A 209 -10.72 9.85 -19.34
CA ALA A 209 -9.85 10.94 -18.88
C ALA A 209 -8.72 11.17 -19.88
N LYS A 210 -8.14 12.38 -19.87
CA LYS A 210 -6.92 12.69 -20.60
C LYS A 210 -5.72 11.99 -19.97
N THR A 211 -5.74 11.89 -18.63
CA THR A 211 -4.68 11.27 -17.82
C THR A 211 -5.31 10.42 -16.72
N VAL A 212 -4.75 9.25 -16.47
CA VAL A 212 -5.10 8.35 -15.37
C VAL A 212 -3.93 8.25 -14.41
N VAL A 213 -4.20 8.32 -13.11
CA VAL A 213 -3.19 8.20 -12.06
C VAL A 213 -3.55 7.06 -11.12
N LEU A 214 -2.64 6.12 -10.97
CA LEU A 214 -2.75 5.06 -9.97
C LEU A 214 -2.16 5.54 -8.64
N ALA A 215 -2.98 5.57 -7.60
CA ALA A 215 -2.62 5.91 -6.22
C ALA A 215 -3.23 4.88 -5.25
N THR A 216 -3.20 3.60 -5.66
CA THR A 216 -3.97 2.50 -5.08
C THR A 216 -3.35 1.87 -3.83
N GLY A 217 -2.18 2.34 -3.39
CA GLY A 217 -1.42 1.71 -2.32
C GLY A 217 -0.78 0.39 -2.74
N GLY A 218 -0.30 -0.37 -1.76
CA GLY A 218 0.43 -1.60 -1.96
C GLY A 218 -0.42 -2.87 -2.04
N ALA A 219 0.21 -4.01 -1.80
CA ALA A 219 -0.35 -5.34 -2.01
C ALA A 219 -0.27 -6.25 -0.77
N ALA A 220 -0.15 -5.68 0.42
CA ALA A 220 0.09 -6.47 1.64
C ALA A 220 -1.02 -7.50 1.95
N LYS A 221 -2.22 -7.35 1.37
CA LYS A 221 -3.33 -8.31 1.49
C LYS A 221 -3.04 -9.67 0.85
N VAL A 222 -2.03 -9.78 0.02
CA VAL A 222 -1.59 -11.07 -0.55
C VAL A 222 -1.11 -12.06 0.52
N TYR A 223 -0.74 -11.57 1.71
CA TYR A 223 -0.34 -12.39 2.85
C TYR A 223 -1.49 -12.61 3.84
N GLN A 224 -1.43 -13.72 4.59
CA GLN A 224 -2.45 -14.05 5.58
C GLN A 224 -2.57 -12.99 6.67
N TYR A 225 -1.43 -12.54 7.20
CA TYR A 225 -1.36 -11.51 8.23
C TYR A 225 -0.84 -10.21 7.62
N THR A 226 -1.58 -9.12 7.81
CA THR A 226 -1.23 -7.79 7.35
C THR A 226 -1.74 -6.73 8.31
N THR A 227 -0.99 -5.63 8.43
CA THR A 227 -1.42 -4.43 9.17
C THR A 227 -2.30 -3.50 8.33
N ASN A 228 -2.39 -3.77 7.01
CA ASN A 228 -3.12 -2.93 6.08
C ASN A 228 -4.61 -3.29 6.04
N PRO A 229 -5.49 -2.35 5.70
CA PRO A 229 -6.91 -2.62 5.51
C PRO A 229 -7.17 -3.59 4.34
N ASP A 230 -8.36 -4.16 4.31
CA ASP A 230 -8.75 -5.19 3.34
C ASP A 230 -8.70 -4.73 1.88
N ILE A 231 -8.65 -3.42 1.64
CA ILE A 231 -8.59 -2.84 0.30
C ILE A 231 -7.20 -2.86 -0.36
N SER A 232 -6.12 -3.21 0.38
CA SER A 232 -4.72 -3.20 -0.11
C SER A 232 -4.38 -4.46 -0.91
N SER A 233 -5.08 -4.68 -2.03
CA SER A 233 -5.03 -5.90 -2.85
C SER A 233 -4.15 -5.78 -4.11
N GLY A 234 -3.33 -4.73 -4.23
CA GLY A 234 -2.37 -4.57 -5.34
C GLY A 234 -3.01 -4.23 -6.69
N ASP A 235 -4.22 -3.66 -6.68
CA ASP A 235 -5.01 -3.43 -7.88
C ASP A 235 -4.27 -2.62 -8.94
N GLY A 236 -3.60 -1.53 -8.55
CA GLY A 236 -2.85 -0.68 -9.47
C GLY A 236 -1.65 -1.38 -10.10
N ILE A 237 -0.92 -2.19 -9.32
CA ILE A 237 0.21 -2.99 -9.82
C ILE A 237 -0.29 -3.98 -10.88
N ALA A 238 -1.38 -4.72 -10.57
CA ALA A 238 -1.96 -5.69 -11.48
C ALA A 238 -2.51 -5.03 -12.76
N MET A 239 -3.23 -3.91 -12.66
CA MET A 239 -3.76 -3.18 -13.81
C MET A 239 -2.64 -2.62 -14.69
N ALA A 240 -1.59 -2.03 -14.11
CA ALA A 240 -0.45 -1.51 -14.84
C ALA A 240 0.31 -2.62 -15.58
N TRP A 241 0.51 -3.77 -14.92
CA TRP A 241 1.10 -4.96 -15.54
C TRP A 241 0.31 -5.44 -16.75
N ARG A 242 -1.01 -5.66 -16.59
CA ARG A 242 -1.89 -6.06 -17.71
C ARG A 242 -1.96 -5.02 -18.84
N ALA A 243 -1.73 -3.76 -18.50
CA ALA A 243 -1.63 -2.68 -19.48
C ALA A 243 -0.28 -2.66 -20.20
N GLY A 244 0.75 -3.35 -19.68
CA GLY A 244 2.08 -3.48 -20.28
C GLY A 244 3.16 -2.61 -19.66
N CYS A 245 2.99 -2.16 -18.42
CA CYS A 245 4.02 -1.47 -17.66
C CYS A 245 4.97 -2.44 -16.98
N ARG A 246 6.24 -2.08 -16.88
CA ARG A 246 7.23 -2.79 -16.06
C ARG A 246 6.95 -2.58 -14.59
N VAL A 247 7.36 -3.58 -13.80
CA VAL A 247 7.35 -3.51 -12.34
C VAL A 247 8.74 -3.87 -11.80
N ALA A 248 9.09 -3.32 -10.64
CA ALA A 248 10.39 -3.58 -10.04
C ALA A 248 10.29 -3.88 -8.53
N ASN A 249 11.24 -4.69 -8.03
CA ASN A 249 11.52 -4.92 -6.62
C ASN A 249 10.34 -5.45 -5.79
N LEU A 250 9.40 -6.18 -6.39
CA LEU A 250 8.21 -6.70 -5.70
C LEU A 250 8.51 -7.79 -4.66
N GLU A 251 9.72 -8.36 -4.65
CA GLU A 251 10.18 -9.28 -3.61
C GLU A 251 10.39 -8.63 -2.24
N PHE A 252 10.52 -7.29 -2.19
CA PHE A 252 10.76 -6.55 -0.95
C PHE A 252 9.45 -6.12 -0.31
N ASN A 253 8.87 -7.01 0.47
CA ASN A 253 7.71 -6.73 1.32
C ASN A 253 8.17 -6.61 2.77
N GLN A 254 7.92 -5.46 3.39
CA GLN A 254 8.26 -5.23 4.79
C GLN A 254 7.20 -5.86 5.69
N PHE A 255 7.66 -6.65 6.66
CA PHE A 255 6.81 -7.22 7.72
C PHE A 255 7.02 -6.43 9.00
N HIS A 256 5.94 -5.95 9.61
CA HIS A 256 6.02 -5.40 10.97
C HIS A 256 6.07 -6.56 11.97
N PRO A 257 7.01 -6.54 12.93
CA PRO A 257 7.21 -7.68 13.83
C PRO A 257 6.04 -8.00 14.75
N THR A 258 5.32 -6.98 15.20
CA THR A 258 4.36 -7.06 16.31
C THR A 258 2.96 -6.61 15.90
N CYS A 259 2.23 -7.49 15.19
CA CYS A 259 0.80 -7.37 14.97
C CYS A 259 0.06 -8.27 15.98
N LEU A 260 -1.06 -7.82 16.51
CA LEU A 260 -1.87 -8.63 17.43
C LEU A 260 -2.38 -9.89 16.73
N PHE A 261 -2.09 -11.05 17.30
CA PHE A 261 -2.66 -12.32 16.86
C PHE A 261 -4.04 -12.50 17.52
N HIS A 262 -5.11 -12.09 16.80
CA HIS A 262 -6.49 -12.21 17.29
C HIS A 262 -7.49 -12.31 16.12
N PRO A 263 -8.50 -13.20 16.19
CA PRO A 263 -9.44 -13.44 15.09
C PRO A 263 -10.23 -12.20 14.64
N GLN A 264 -10.56 -11.30 15.57
CA GLN A 264 -11.38 -10.11 15.32
C GLN A 264 -10.57 -8.83 15.09
N ALA A 265 -9.27 -8.85 15.34
CA ALA A 265 -8.38 -7.67 15.22
C ALA A 265 -7.17 -7.97 14.34
N ARG A 266 -7.42 -8.48 13.14
CA ARG A 266 -6.41 -9.05 12.23
C ARG A 266 -5.32 -8.09 11.75
N ASN A 267 -5.50 -6.78 11.95
CA ASN A 267 -4.59 -5.73 11.48
C ASN A 267 -4.16 -4.77 12.59
N PHE A 268 -4.41 -5.09 13.87
CA PHE A 268 -4.07 -4.19 14.96
C PHE A 268 -2.58 -4.22 15.27
N LEU A 269 -1.92 -3.10 14.96
CA LEU A 269 -0.48 -2.90 15.17
C LEU A 269 -0.18 -2.61 16.64
N LEU A 270 0.78 -3.34 17.21
CA LEU A 270 1.41 -2.99 18.48
C LEU A 270 2.70 -2.23 18.17
N THR A 271 2.72 -0.93 18.50
CA THR A 271 3.80 -0.01 18.14
C THR A 271 5.19 -0.50 18.55
N GLU A 272 6.20 -0.13 17.79
CA GLU A 272 7.61 -0.39 18.10
C GLU A 272 8.04 0.26 19.42
N ALA A 273 7.38 1.35 19.81
CA ALA A 273 7.65 2.04 21.07
C ALA A 273 7.52 1.12 22.30
N LEU A 274 6.64 0.11 22.26
CA LEU A 274 6.58 -0.88 23.35
C LEU A 274 7.91 -1.60 23.55
N ARG A 275 8.60 -1.98 22.48
CA ARG A 275 9.94 -2.58 22.54
C ARG A 275 10.99 -1.54 22.96
N GLY A 276 10.85 -0.31 22.49
CA GLY A 276 11.68 0.83 22.90
C GLY A 276 11.64 1.08 24.41
N GLU A 277 10.45 0.94 25.01
CA GLU A 277 10.24 1.08 26.44
C GLU A 277 10.55 -0.20 27.25
N GLY A 278 11.07 -1.24 26.57
CA GLY A 278 11.62 -2.43 27.21
C GLY A 278 10.70 -3.65 27.26
N ALA A 279 9.69 -3.74 26.40
CA ALA A 279 8.93 -4.98 26.23
C ALA A 279 9.82 -6.09 25.70
N TYR A 280 9.62 -7.31 26.21
CA TYR A 280 10.33 -8.52 25.82
C TYR A 280 9.52 -9.36 24.83
N LEU A 281 10.23 -10.01 23.91
CA LEU A 281 9.68 -11.02 23.02
C LEU A 281 9.87 -12.42 23.61
N LYS A 282 8.78 -13.15 23.81
CA LYS A 282 8.74 -14.42 24.52
C LYS A 282 8.15 -15.56 23.68
N ARG A 283 8.66 -16.77 23.91
CA ARG A 283 8.10 -18.02 23.42
C ARG A 283 6.84 -18.38 24.23
N PRO A 284 6.03 -19.37 23.79
CA PRO A 284 4.87 -19.84 24.55
C PRO A 284 5.19 -20.35 25.98
N ASP A 285 6.40 -20.81 26.22
CA ASP A 285 6.87 -21.24 27.56
C ASP A 285 7.31 -20.07 28.48
N GLY A 286 7.21 -18.82 27.97
CA GLY A 286 7.59 -17.62 28.69
C GLY A 286 9.08 -17.24 28.59
N SER A 287 9.91 -18.03 27.93
CA SER A 287 11.33 -17.74 27.73
C SER A 287 11.54 -16.64 26.69
N ARG A 288 12.47 -15.71 26.95
CA ARG A 288 12.90 -14.67 26.03
C ARG A 288 13.81 -15.27 24.95
N PHE A 289 13.73 -14.80 23.69
CA PHE A 289 14.50 -15.39 22.60
C PHE A 289 15.36 -14.41 21.79
N MET A 290 15.06 -13.12 21.77
CA MET A 290 15.78 -12.17 20.92
C MET A 290 17.31 -12.14 21.13
N PRO A 291 17.85 -12.27 22.35
CA PRO A 291 19.31 -12.32 22.57
C PRO A 291 20.01 -13.48 21.85
N ASP A 292 19.29 -14.55 21.49
CA ASP A 292 19.82 -15.69 20.74
C ASP A 292 20.07 -15.34 19.25
N PHE A 293 19.42 -14.26 18.74
CA PHE A 293 19.46 -13.84 17.34
C PHE A 293 20.28 -12.57 17.09
N ASP A 294 20.22 -11.60 18.01
CA ASP A 294 20.92 -10.33 17.84
C ASP A 294 21.31 -9.74 19.21
N PRO A 295 22.55 -9.23 19.38
CA PRO A 295 23.02 -8.68 20.67
C PRO A 295 22.24 -7.43 21.11
N ARG A 296 21.56 -6.72 20.18
CA ARG A 296 20.67 -5.59 20.49
C ARG A 296 19.31 -6.03 21.04
N GLY A 297 19.03 -7.34 21.04
CA GLY A 297 17.76 -7.90 21.52
C GLY A 297 16.55 -7.36 20.77
N GLU A 298 15.53 -6.95 21.51
CA GLU A 298 14.26 -6.41 20.97
C GLU A 298 14.42 -5.07 20.24
N LEU A 299 15.55 -4.38 20.41
CA LEU A 299 15.90 -3.13 19.73
C LEU A 299 16.64 -3.36 18.39
N ALA A 300 16.81 -4.60 17.96
CA ALA A 300 17.31 -4.92 16.64
C ALA A 300 16.36 -4.36 15.55
N PRO A 301 16.84 -4.09 14.31
CA PRO A 301 16.02 -3.68 13.19
C PRO A 301 14.81 -4.58 12.95
N ARG A 302 13.72 -4.02 12.42
CA ARG A 302 12.45 -4.72 12.24
C ARG A 302 12.56 -6.03 11.46
N ASP A 303 13.39 -6.06 10.44
CA ASP A 303 13.61 -7.26 9.62
C ASP A 303 14.28 -8.40 10.40
N ILE A 304 15.23 -8.10 11.28
CA ILE A 304 15.88 -9.08 12.17
C ILE A 304 14.87 -9.60 13.19
N VAL A 305 14.10 -8.72 13.82
CA VAL A 305 13.08 -9.10 14.81
C VAL A 305 11.99 -9.96 14.16
N ALA A 306 11.50 -9.57 12.97
CA ALA A 306 10.49 -10.34 12.24
C ALA A 306 11.00 -11.73 11.84
N ARG A 307 12.28 -11.83 11.38
CA ARG A 307 12.92 -13.12 11.09
C ARG A 307 13.05 -14.01 12.32
N ALA A 308 13.42 -13.45 13.46
CA ALA A 308 13.53 -14.19 14.72
C ALA A 308 12.18 -14.76 15.17
N ILE A 309 11.11 -13.96 15.09
CA ILE A 309 9.75 -14.39 15.41
C ILE A 309 9.29 -15.50 14.45
N ASP A 310 9.43 -15.29 13.14
CA ASP A 310 9.07 -16.29 12.12
C ASP A 310 9.83 -17.61 12.30
N HIS A 311 11.15 -17.53 12.61
CA HIS A 311 11.96 -18.68 12.90
C HIS A 311 11.43 -19.47 14.11
N GLU A 312 11.17 -18.79 15.24
CA GLU A 312 10.68 -19.43 16.45
C GLU A 312 9.28 -20.03 16.25
N MET A 313 8.39 -19.33 15.56
CA MET A 313 7.06 -19.86 15.22
C MET A 313 7.18 -21.16 14.44
N LYS A 314 7.98 -21.20 13.37
CA LYS A 314 8.18 -22.38 12.52
C LYS A 314 8.89 -23.53 13.25
N ARG A 315 9.90 -23.21 14.06
CA ARG A 315 10.65 -24.19 14.84
C ARG A 315 9.78 -24.90 15.87
N LEU A 316 8.89 -24.15 16.53
CA LEU A 316 8.01 -24.66 17.58
C LEU A 316 6.67 -25.20 17.07
N GLY A 317 6.32 -24.92 15.79
CA GLY A 317 4.99 -25.19 15.27
C GLY A 317 3.91 -24.35 15.96
N ALA A 318 4.27 -23.14 16.43
CA ALA A 318 3.38 -22.22 17.15
C ALA A 318 2.73 -21.22 16.21
N ASP A 319 1.46 -20.88 16.47
CA ASP A 319 0.71 -19.91 15.68
C ASP A 319 1.10 -18.46 15.98
N CYS A 320 1.70 -18.19 17.15
CA CYS A 320 2.10 -16.85 17.59
C CYS A 320 3.27 -16.89 18.58
N MET A 321 3.93 -15.74 18.75
CA MET A 321 4.83 -15.44 19.87
C MET A 321 4.16 -14.41 20.78
N TYR A 322 4.87 -13.93 21.81
CA TYR A 322 4.30 -13.03 22.81
C TYR A 322 5.15 -11.78 22.98
N LEU A 323 4.50 -10.62 23.11
CA LEU A 323 5.10 -9.35 23.51
C LEU A 323 4.70 -9.05 24.97
N ASP A 324 5.65 -8.86 25.85
CA ASP A 324 5.41 -8.68 27.29
C ASP A 324 6.10 -7.44 27.85
N ILE A 325 5.30 -6.48 28.34
CA ILE A 325 5.74 -5.29 29.07
C ILE A 325 5.20 -5.27 30.51
N SER A 326 4.49 -6.32 30.93
CA SER A 326 3.82 -6.38 32.25
C SER A 326 4.75 -6.32 33.46
N HIS A 327 6.06 -6.42 33.25
CA HIS A 327 7.09 -6.19 34.28
C HIS A 327 7.27 -4.70 34.65
N LYS A 328 6.74 -3.77 33.84
CA LYS A 328 6.73 -2.34 34.13
C LYS A 328 5.51 -1.98 35.00
N PRO A 329 5.58 -0.86 35.77
CA PRO A 329 4.44 -0.41 36.56
C PRO A 329 3.20 -0.15 35.68
N ALA A 330 2.02 -0.57 36.14
CA ALA A 330 0.77 -0.41 35.39
C ALA A 330 0.49 1.07 35.03
N GLU A 331 0.78 1.99 35.93
CA GLU A 331 0.64 3.43 35.71
C GLU A 331 1.53 3.93 34.56
N PHE A 332 2.77 3.46 34.50
CA PHE A 332 3.69 3.76 33.39
C PHE A 332 3.09 3.31 32.05
N ILE A 333 2.60 2.06 31.97
CA ILE A 333 2.05 1.48 30.75
C ILE A 333 0.83 2.25 30.27
N THR A 334 -0.10 2.55 31.17
CA THR A 334 -1.35 3.26 30.84
C THR A 334 -1.15 4.72 30.44
N GLN A 335 -0.12 5.39 30.97
CA GLN A 335 0.25 6.75 30.60
C GLN A 335 0.96 6.82 29.25
N HIS A 336 1.84 5.86 28.96
CA HIS A 336 2.62 5.86 27.70
C HIS A 336 1.86 5.26 26.50
N PHE A 337 0.95 4.31 26.75
CA PHE A 337 0.23 3.57 25.71
C PHE A 337 -1.28 3.53 25.96
N PRO A 338 -1.95 4.67 26.19
CA PRO A 338 -3.36 4.68 26.61
C PRO A 338 -4.27 4.06 25.55
N MET A 339 -4.11 4.39 24.28
CA MET A 339 -4.96 3.88 23.19
C MET A 339 -4.75 2.39 22.94
N ILE A 340 -3.50 1.92 22.96
CA ILE A 340 -3.19 0.49 22.79
C ILE A 340 -3.77 -0.31 23.94
N HIS A 341 -3.60 0.17 25.19
CA HIS A 341 -4.13 -0.49 26.39
C HIS A 341 -5.65 -0.58 26.35
N GLU A 342 -6.35 0.52 26.06
CA GLU A 342 -7.80 0.56 25.93
C GLU A 342 -8.30 -0.40 24.85
N LYS A 343 -7.68 -0.38 23.68
CA LYS A 343 -8.05 -1.28 22.58
C LYS A 343 -7.84 -2.74 22.94
N LEU A 344 -6.73 -3.10 23.57
CA LEU A 344 -6.45 -4.46 24.00
C LEU A 344 -7.47 -4.93 25.04
N LEU A 345 -7.88 -4.08 25.99
CA LEU A 345 -8.93 -4.39 26.96
C LEU A 345 -10.26 -4.74 26.28
N THR A 346 -10.64 -4.03 25.20
CA THR A 346 -11.86 -4.37 24.44
C THR A 346 -11.78 -5.75 23.76
N LEU A 347 -10.56 -6.27 23.56
CA LEU A 347 -10.28 -7.57 22.95
C LEU A 347 -9.96 -8.67 23.98
N GLY A 348 -10.06 -8.36 25.27
CA GLY A 348 -9.85 -9.31 26.36
C GLY A 348 -8.41 -9.45 26.84
N PHE A 349 -7.52 -8.52 26.45
CA PHE A 349 -6.11 -8.51 26.88
C PHE A 349 -5.82 -7.33 27.79
N ASP A 350 -5.15 -7.58 28.91
CA ASP A 350 -4.65 -6.53 29.81
C ASP A 350 -3.11 -6.41 29.67
N LEU A 351 -2.66 -5.38 28.97
CA LEU A 351 -1.24 -5.09 28.71
C LEU A 351 -0.40 -4.95 29.99
N THR A 352 -1.05 -4.59 31.11
CA THR A 352 -0.38 -4.39 32.40
C THR A 352 -0.15 -5.67 33.20
N ARG A 353 -0.78 -6.80 32.76
CA ARG A 353 -0.83 -8.04 33.55
C ARG A 353 -0.41 -9.28 32.81
N GLN A 354 -0.45 -9.27 31.47
CA GLN A 354 -0.22 -10.49 30.70
C GLN A 354 0.55 -10.20 29.40
N PRO A 355 1.29 -11.20 28.91
CA PRO A 355 1.88 -11.16 27.58
C PRO A 355 0.78 -11.11 26.50
N ILE A 356 1.03 -10.34 25.43
CA ILE A 356 0.10 -10.15 24.31
C ILE A 356 0.53 -11.04 23.15
N PRO A 357 -0.36 -11.89 22.60
CA PRO A 357 -0.02 -12.74 21.46
C PRO A 357 0.20 -11.90 20.20
N ILE A 358 1.33 -12.16 19.52
CA ILE A 358 1.76 -11.40 18.34
C ILE A 358 2.15 -12.33 17.19
N VAL A 359 2.05 -11.79 15.98
CA VAL A 359 2.52 -12.40 14.75
C VAL A 359 3.14 -11.30 13.87
N PRO A 360 4.21 -11.58 13.11
CA PRO A 360 4.66 -10.65 12.08
C PRO A 360 3.57 -10.48 11.03
N ALA A 361 3.44 -9.28 10.47
CA ALA A 361 2.39 -8.99 9.48
C ALA A 361 2.94 -8.14 8.34
N ALA A 362 2.54 -8.44 7.10
CA ALA A 362 2.89 -7.64 5.94
C ALA A 362 2.42 -6.20 6.13
N HIS A 363 3.32 -5.25 5.91
CA HIS A 363 3.11 -3.85 6.28
C HIS A 363 3.26 -2.89 5.11
N TYR A 364 4.28 -3.08 4.26
CA TYR A 364 4.59 -2.17 3.15
C TYR A 364 5.23 -2.90 1.97
N THR A 365 4.80 -2.56 0.75
CA THR A 365 5.36 -3.06 -0.51
C THR A 365 6.39 -2.03 -1.02
N CYS A 366 7.69 -2.37 -0.98
CA CYS A 366 8.76 -1.44 -1.39
C CYS A 366 8.91 -1.33 -2.91
N GLY A 367 8.48 -2.34 -3.65
CA GLY A 367 8.44 -2.36 -5.11
C GLY A 367 7.10 -1.88 -5.66
N GLY A 368 6.98 -1.84 -6.98
CA GLY A 368 5.75 -1.41 -7.64
C GLY A 368 5.93 -1.14 -9.12
N VAL A 369 5.03 -0.36 -9.69
CA VAL A 369 5.07 0.10 -11.09
C VAL A 369 6.25 1.05 -11.27
N MET A 370 7.10 0.79 -12.26
CA MET A 370 8.24 1.66 -12.55
C MET A 370 7.79 3.05 -13.01
N VAL A 371 8.39 4.08 -12.43
CA VAL A 371 8.08 5.48 -12.74
C VAL A 371 9.36 6.33 -12.80
N ASP A 372 9.26 7.47 -13.47
CA ASP A 372 10.26 8.53 -13.41
C ASP A 372 10.00 9.51 -12.24
N GLN A 373 10.80 10.58 -12.12
CA GLN A 373 10.67 11.59 -11.07
C GLN A 373 9.31 12.33 -11.04
N HIS A 374 8.54 12.23 -12.12
CA HIS A 374 7.19 12.83 -12.21
C HIS A 374 6.08 11.81 -11.99
N GLY A 375 6.40 10.58 -11.67
CA GLY A 375 5.41 9.51 -11.53
C GLY A 375 4.90 8.96 -12.87
N ARG A 376 5.52 9.32 -14.03
CA ARG A 376 5.16 8.79 -15.34
C ARG A 376 5.57 7.33 -15.46
N THR A 377 4.67 6.51 -15.97
CA THR A 377 4.94 5.09 -16.27
C THR A 377 5.44 4.90 -17.70
N ASP A 378 5.66 3.64 -18.10
CA ASP A 378 6.00 3.27 -19.48
C ASP A 378 4.90 3.61 -20.51
N LEU A 379 3.68 3.88 -20.06
CA LEU A 379 2.54 4.19 -20.93
C LEU A 379 2.18 5.66 -20.87
N ASP A 380 2.08 6.30 -22.02
CA ASP A 380 1.61 7.67 -22.11
C ASP A 380 0.18 7.81 -21.55
N GLY A 381 -0.07 8.91 -20.84
CA GLY A 381 -1.35 9.15 -20.15
C GLY A 381 -1.57 8.34 -18.87
N LEU A 382 -0.56 7.60 -18.40
CA LEU A 382 -0.61 6.84 -17.15
C LEU A 382 0.49 7.26 -16.18
N TYR A 383 0.10 7.57 -14.95
CA TYR A 383 0.99 7.86 -13.82
C TYR A 383 0.75 6.85 -12.70
N ALA A 384 1.76 6.65 -11.85
CA ALA A 384 1.64 5.92 -10.61
C ALA A 384 2.39 6.64 -9.49
N ILE A 385 1.76 6.85 -8.34
CA ILE A 385 2.32 7.63 -7.23
C ILE A 385 2.01 6.97 -5.86
N GLY A 386 2.90 7.17 -4.90
CA GLY A 386 2.83 6.53 -3.58
C GLY A 386 3.15 5.03 -3.66
N GLU A 387 2.71 4.24 -2.68
CA GLU A 387 3.10 2.85 -2.49
C GLU A 387 2.86 1.90 -3.69
N VAL A 388 2.01 2.27 -4.65
CA VAL A 388 1.82 1.49 -5.88
C VAL A 388 3.00 1.58 -6.83
N SER A 389 3.85 2.61 -6.69
CA SER A 389 4.96 2.93 -7.59
C SER A 389 6.30 2.42 -7.06
N TYR A 390 7.20 2.11 -7.98
CA TYR A 390 8.61 1.94 -7.71
C TYR A 390 9.35 3.22 -8.12
N THR A 391 9.71 4.02 -7.14
CA THR A 391 10.41 5.31 -7.31
C THR A 391 11.92 5.19 -7.17
N GLY A 392 12.41 4.08 -6.58
CA GLY A 392 13.80 3.92 -6.17
C GLY A 392 14.11 4.40 -4.75
N LEU A 393 13.17 5.06 -4.05
CA LEU A 393 13.37 5.57 -2.69
C LEU A 393 13.73 4.49 -1.67
N HIS A 394 12.99 3.38 -1.69
CA HIS A 394 13.01 2.41 -0.57
C HIS A 394 14.10 1.32 -0.72
N GLY A 395 14.65 1.14 -1.91
CA GLY A 395 15.65 0.09 -2.14
C GLY A 395 15.16 -1.29 -1.69
N ALA A 396 15.99 -1.98 -0.92
CA ALA A 396 15.67 -3.31 -0.39
C ALA A 396 14.92 -3.29 0.96
N ASN A 397 14.76 -2.12 1.58
CA ASN A 397 14.06 -1.97 2.87
C ASN A 397 13.64 -0.51 3.09
N ARG A 398 12.36 -0.29 3.33
CA ARG A 398 11.79 1.03 3.60
C ARG A 398 12.21 1.56 4.96
N MET A 399 12.71 2.78 5.01
CA MET A 399 12.86 3.55 6.25
C MET A 399 11.50 4.11 6.69
N ALA A 400 11.22 4.06 7.98
CA ALA A 400 9.97 4.58 8.55
C ALA A 400 9.77 6.08 8.22
N SER A 401 8.53 6.53 8.13
CA SER A 401 8.12 7.93 7.87
C SER A 401 8.52 8.53 6.51
N ASN A 402 9.23 7.77 5.65
CA ASN A 402 9.49 8.16 4.26
C ASN A 402 8.30 7.89 3.32
N SER A 403 7.35 7.00 3.69
CA SER A 403 6.25 6.62 2.79
C SER A 403 5.23 7.73 2.56
N LEU A 404 4.82 8.42 3.64
CA LEU A 404 3.93 9.58 3.51
C LEU A 404 4.63 10.74 2.78
N LEU A 405 5.93 10.93 3.04
CA LEU A 405 6.73 11.91 2.31
C LEU A 405 6.76 11.61 0.81
N GLU A 406 6.99 10.37 0.41
CA GLU A 406 6.94 9.92 -0.99
C GLU A 406 5.58 10.26 -1.64
N CYS A 407 4.48 9.97 -0.94
CA CYS A 407 3.13 10.31 -1.40
C CYS A 407 2.97 11.80 -1.71
N LEU A 408 3.52 12.68 -0.87
CA LEU A 408 3.40 14.13 -1.00
C LEU A 408 4.29 14.68 -2.11
N VAL A 409 5.54 14.22 -2.18
CA VAL A 409 6.52 14.69 -3.17
C VAL A 409 6.11 14.26 -4.57
N TYR A 410 5.72 13.00 -4.76
CA TYR A 410 5.24 12.53 -6.05
C TYR A 410 3.86 13.07 -6.40
N GLY A 411 2.98 13.33 -5.42
CA GLY A 411 1.74 14.07 -5.64
C GLY A 411 1.99 15.48 -6.17
N TRP A 412 3.00 16.17 -5.66
CA TRP A 412 3.41 17.48 -6.13
C TRP A 412 4.06 17.42 -7.52
N SER A 413 5.07 16.58 -7.70
CA SER A 413 5.82 16.48 -8.96
C SER A 413 4.94 16.02 -10.13
N ALA A 414 4.04 15.06 -9.89
CA ALA A 414 3.07 14.63 -10.89
C ALA A 414 2.06 15.74 -11.24
N ALA A 415 1.64 16.56 -10.27
CA ALA A 415 0.76 17.69 -10.55
C ALA A 415 1.41 18.70 -11.50
N GLU A 416 2.67 19.07 -11.25
CA GLU A 416 3.42 19.99 -12.11
C GLU A 416 3.52 19.46 -13.56
N ASP A 417 3.91 18.20 -13.72
CA ASP A 417 4.06 17.59 -15.05
C ASP A 417 2.71 17.43 -15.78
N ILE A 418 1.68 16.97 -15.06
CA ILE A 418 0.33 16.81 -15.63
C ILE A 418 -0.20 18.16 -16.13
N LEU A 419 -0.07 19.25 -15.35
CA LEU A 419 -0.54 20.57 -15.73
C LEU A 419 0.18 21.12 -16.96
N GLN A 420 1.48 20.86 -17.10
CA GLN A 420 2.23 21.25 -18.28
C GLN A 420 1.79 20.51 -19.55
N ARG A 421 1.45 19.21 -19.41
CA ARG A 421 1.11 18.33 -20.55
C ARG A 421 -0.38 18.38 -20.93
N LEU A 422 -1.26 18.60 -19.95
CA LEU A 422 -2.71 18.50 -20.10
C LEU A 422 -3.31 19.31 -21.27
N PRO A 423 -2.84 20.54 -21.59
CA PRO A 423 -3.33 21.31 -22.74
C PRO A 423 -3.10 20.64 -24.09
N PHE A 424 -2.11 19.78 -24.19
CA PHE A 424 -1.73 19.10 -25.44
C PHE A 424 -2.36 17.72 -25.60
N ILE A 425 -3.02 17.20 -24.57
CA ILE A 425 -3.65 15.88 -24.58
C ILE A 425 -5.09 16.00 -25.05
N GLN A 426 -5.39 15.38 -26.20
CA GLN A 426 -6.76 15.26 -26.68
C GLN A 426 -7.49 14.13 -25.96
N GLN A 427 -8.67 14.43 -25.46
CA GLN A 427 -9.54 13.41 -24.86
C GLN A 427 -10.11 12.49 -25.95
N ALA A 428 -10.14 11.20 -25.68
CA ALA A 428 -10.81 10.24 -26.54
C ALA A 428 -12.30 10.61 -26.70
N LYS A 429 -12.80 10.69 -27.94
CA LYS A 429 -14.19 11.09 -28.22
C LYS A 429 -15.18 10.04 -27.75
N GLN A 430 -14.86 8.79 -27.93
CA GLN A 430 -15.69 7.64 -27.56
C GLN A 430 -14.79 6.51 -27.02
N VAL A 431 -15.32 5.79 -26.06
CA VAL A 431 -14.74 4.57 -25.50
C VAL A 431 -15.87 3.53 -25.47
N PRO A 432 -15.63 2.29 -25.92
CA PRO A 432 -16.63 1.24 -25.84
C PRO A 432 -17.10 1.04 -24.40
N HIS A 433 -18.39 0.77 -24.24
CA HIS A 433 -18.92 0.35 -22.96
C HIS A 433 -18.44 -1.05 -22.61
N TRP A 434 -18.44 -1.37 -21.33
CA TRP A 434 -18.18 -2.73 -20.86
C TRP A 434 -19.27 -3.68 -21.40
N ASP A 435 -18.85 -4.79 -22.02
CA ASP A 435 -19.75 -5.77 -22.63
C ASP A 435 -19.91 -7.00 -21.71
N GLU A 436 -21.09 -7.17 -21.16
CA GLU A 436 -21.49 -8.32 -20.33
C GLU A 436 -22.43 -9.29 -21.09
N SER A 437 -22.56 -9.16 -22.41
CA SER A 437 -23.53 -9.95 -23.20
C SER A 437 -23.19 -11.43 -23.28
N ARG A 438 -21.99 -11.84 -22.86
CA ARG A 438 -21.49 -13.23 -22.98
C ARG A 438 -21.23 -13.89 -21.63
N VAL A 439 -21.65 -13.29 -20.51
CA VAL A 439 -21.42 -13.81 -19.17
C VAL A 439 -22.73 -14.01 -18.43
N ASP A 440 -22.76 -15.02 -17.58
CA ASP A 440 -23.90 -15.37 -16.75
C ASP A 440 -23.70 -14.91 -15.30
N ASP A 441 -24.77 -14.95 -14.50
CA ASP A 441 -24.66 -14.73 -13.06
C ASP A 441 -23.96 -15.93 -12.41
N ALA A 442 -23.03 -15.67 -11.49
CA ALA A 442 -22.32 -16.72 -10.77
C ALA A 442 -23.27 -17.50 -9.86
N ASP A 443 -23.32 -18.80 -10.03
CA ASP A 443 -24.09 -19.73 -9.21
C ASP A 443 -23.36 -20.14 -7.91
N GLU A 444 -22.01 -20.11 -7.89
CA GLU A 444 -21.20 -20.45 -6.75
C GLU A 444 -20.20 -19.35 -6.36
N ARG A 445 -20.38 -18.77 -5.17
CA ARG A 445 -19.43 -17.79 -4.60
C ARG A 445 -18.37 -18.44 -3.70
N VAL A 446 -18.54 -19.70 -3.35
CA VAL A 446 -17.66 -20.43 -2.43
C VAL A 446 -16.25 -20.58 -3.02
N VAL A 447 -16.12 -20.76 -4.34
CA VAL A 447 -14.84 -20.93 -5.05
C VAL A 447 -13.95 -19.69 -4.86
N ILE A 448 -14.50 -18.49 -5.04
CA ILE A 448 -13.75 -17.22 -4.89
C ILE A 448 -13.24 -17.09 -3.46
N GLN A 449 -14.07 -17.40 -2.46
CA GLN A 449 -13.69 -17.28 -1.05
C GLN A 449 -12.65 -18.32 -0.66
N HIS A 450 -12.76 -19.53 -1.17
CA HIS A 450 -11.77 -20.61 -0.95
C HIS A 450 -10.42 -20.21 -1.53
N ASN A 451 -10.37 -19.82 -2.80
CA ASN A 451 -9.15 -19.44 -3.50
C ASN A 451 -8.46 -18.22 -2.85
N TRP A 452 -9.25 -17.29 -2.33
CA TRP A 452 -8.74 -16.16 -1.54
C TRP A 452 -8.00 -16.60 -0.27
N HIS A 453 -8.55 -17.55 0.48
CA HIS A 453 -7.91 -18.06 1.70
C HIS A 453 -6.67 -18.90 1.37
N GLU A 454 -6.76 -19.76 0.37
CA GLU A 454 -5.65 -20.60 -0.07
C GLU A 454 -4.46 -19.76 -0.52
N LEU A 455 -4.68 -18.77 -1.38
CA LEU A 455 -3.65 -17.85 -1.86
C LEU A 455 -2.87 -17.22 -0.69
N ARG A 456 -3.59 -16.60 0.23
CA ARG A 456 -2.99 -15.86 1.34
C ARG A 456 -2.23 -16.77 2.31
N LEU A 457 -2.72 -17.98 2.53
CA LEU A 457 -2.08 -18.97 3.37
C LEU A 457 -0.76 -19.42 2.77
N PHE A 458 -0.74 -19.87 1.52
CA PHE A 458 0.53 -20.36 0.94
C PHE A 458 1.52 -19.23 0.64
N MET A 459 1.07 -18.00 0.37
CA MET A 459 1.97 -16.85 0.27
C MET A 459 2.64 -16.56 1.62
N TRP A 460 1.90 -16.68 2.72
CA TRP A 460 2.46 -16.59 4.06
C TRP A 460 3.48 -17.69 4.34
N ASP A 461 3.14 -18.94 4.07
CA ASP A 461 3.96 -20.11 4.41
C ASP A 461 5.21 -20.24 3.54
N TYR A 462 5.11 -19.92 2.25
CA TYR A 462 6.16 -20.20 1.26
C TYR A 462 6.91 -18.97 0.77
N VAL A 463 6.28 -17.79 0.77
CA VAL A 463 6.80 -16.56 0.16
C VAL A 463 6.99 -15.43 1.20
N GLY A 464 6.76 -15.73 2.47
CA GLY A 464 6.84 -14.79 3.57
C GLY A 464 8.27 -14.31 3.88
N ILE A 465 8.63 -14.30 5.16
CA ILE A 465 9.86 -13.65 5.67
C ILE A 465 11.11 -14.46 5.29
N VAL A 466 11.09 -15.79 5.50
CA VAL A 466 12.22 -16.69 5.18
C VAL A 466 11.85 -17.57 4.00
N ARG A 467 12.61 -17.46 2.93
CA ARG A 467 12.35 -18.08 1.63
C ARG A 467 13.34 -19.20 1.31
N THR A 468 12.94 -20.11 0.41
CA THR A 468 13.83 -21.06 -0.28
C THR A 468 13.33 -21.21 -1.71
N THR A 469 14.22 -21.53 -2.64
CA THR A 469 13.88 -21.77 -4.05
C THR A 469 12.75 -22.80 -4.17
N LYS A 470 12.85 -23.89 -3.43
CA LYS A 470 11.84 -24.97 -3.43
C LYS A 470 10.46 -24.52 -2.95
N ARG A 471 10.39 -23.62 -1.95
CA ARG A 471 9.12 -23.03 -1.49
C ARG A 471 8.54 -22.09 -2.54
N LEU A 472 9.37 -21.24 -3.14
CA LEU A 472 8.95 -20.31 -4.20
C LEU A 472 8.42 -21.07 -5.43
N GLU A 473 9.06 -22.15 -5.87
CA GLU A 473 8.58 -23.01 -6.95
C GLU A 473 7.23 -23.66 -6.64
N ARG A 474 7.01 -24.08 -5.38
CA ARG A 474 5.71 -24.62 -4.94
C ARG A 474 4.63 -23.55 -4.99
N ALA A 475 4.92 -22.34 -4.52
CA ALA A 475 3.99 -21.21 -4.59
C ALA A 475 3.64 -20.90 -6.04
N LEU A 476 4.62 -20.81 -6.94
CA LEU A 476 4.39 -20.50 -8.34
C LEU A 476 3.48 -21.53 -9.03
N ARG A 477 3.68 -22.82 -8.75
CA ARG A 477 2.78 -23.87 -9.30
C ARG A 477 1.33 -23.71 -8.83
N ARG A 478 1.10 -23.37 -7.55
CA ARG A 478 -0.24 -23.11 -7.02
C ARG A 478 -0.86 -21.87 -7.62
N ILE A 479 -0.07 -20.79 -7.74
CA ILE A 479 -0.49 -19.55 -8.39
C ILE A 479 -0.97 -19.80 -9.82
N ASN A 480 -0.21 -20.58 -10.61
CA ASN A 480 -0.59 -20.91 -11.99
C ASN A 480 -1.91 -21.68 -12.07
N THR A 481 -2.16 -22.59 -11.13
CA THR A 481 -3.45 -23.28 -11.04
C THR A 481 -4.60 -22.32 -10.71
N LEU A 482 -4.43 -21.49 -9.68
CA LEU A 482 -5.43 -20.48 -9.31
C LEU A 482 -5.68 -19.47 -10.42
N GLN A 483 -4.63 -19.05 -11.14
CA GLN A 483 -4.77 -18.13 -12.27
C GLN A 483 -5.65 -18.73 -13.37
N ALA A 484 -5.43 -20.00 -13.74
CA ALA A 484 -6.23 -20.68 -14.74
C ALA A 484 -7.72 -20.78 -14.33
N GLU A 485 -8.00 -21.15 -13.08
CA GLU A 485 -9.37 -21.21 -12.54
C GLU A 485 -10.04 -19.82 -12.52
N ILE A 486 -9.29 -18.78 -12.14
CA ILE A 486 -9.83 -17.41 -12.11
C ILE A 486 -10.09 -16.89 -13.52
N ASP A 487 -9.21 -17.17 -14.48
CA ASP A 487 -9.38 -16.75 -15.87
C ASP A 487 -10.59 -17.44 -16.50
N GLU A 488 -10.81 -18.72 -16.22
CA GLU A 488 -12.00 -19.45 -16.63
C GLU A 488 -13.28 -18.84 -16.01
N TYR A 489 -13.25 -18.59 -14.70
CA TYR A 489 -14.38 -18.00 -14.00
C TYR A 489 -14.69 -16.58 -14.50
N TYR A 490 -13.64 -15.76 -14.72
CA TYR A 490 -13.77 -14.40 -15.25
C TYR A 490 -14.32 -14.34 -16.66
N ALA A 491 -14.05 -15.36 -17.49
CA ALA A 491 -14.55 -15.46 -18.87
C ALA A 491 -16.03 -15.82 -18.95
N HIS A 492 -16.58 -16.52 -17.95
CA HIS A 492 -17.94 -17.06 -17.99
C HIS A 492 -18.94 -16.33 -17.10
N PHE A 493 -18.47 -15.66 -16.03
CA PHE A 493 -19.36 -15.06 -15.05
C PHE A 493 -19.20 -13.54 -14.95
N ARG A 494 -20.31 -12.89 -14.56
CA ARG A 494 -20.30 -11.46 -14.26
C ARG A 494 -19.29 -11.15 -13.17
N ILE A 495 -18.60 -10.04 -13.33
CA ILE A 495 -17.62 -9.60 -12.35
C ILE A 495 -18.29 -9.22 -11.02
N SER A 496 -17.55 -9.44 -9.95
CA SER A 496 -17.89 -9.00 -8.60
C SER A 496 -16.67 -8.37 -7.94
N ASN A 497 -16.87 -7.63 -6.84
CA ASN A 497 -15.74 -7.04 -6.13
C ASN A 497 -14.70 -8.09 -5.70
N ASN A 498 -15.17 -9.22 -5.16
CA ASN A 498 -14.28 -10.27 -4.64
C ASN A 498 -13.52 -10.98 -5.76
N LEU A 499 -14.14 -11.18 -6.94
CA LEU A 499 -13.48 -11.73 -8.11
C LEU A 499 -12.39 -10.79 -8.63
N LEU A 500 -12.67 -9.49 -8.72
CA LEU A 500 -11.68 -8.49 -9.15
C LEU A 500 -10.47 -8.44 -8.20
N GLU A 501 -10.72 -8.41 -6.90
CA GLU A 501 -9.65 -8.41 -5.90
C GLU A 501 -8.83 -9.70 -5.93
N LEU A 502 -9.47 -10.86 -6.06
CA LEU A 502 -8.77 -12.14 -6.16
C LEU A 502 -7.90 -12.21 -7.44
N ARG A 503 -8.44 -11.80 -8.59
CA ARG A 503 -7.69 -11.72 -9.85
C ARG A 503 -6.44 -10.84 -9.72
N ASN A 504 -6.57 -9.69 -9.09
CA ASN A 504 -5.45 -8.79 -8.87
C ASN A 504 -4.43 -9.37 -7.88
N LEU A 505 -4.89 -9.97 -6.79
CA LEU A 505 -4.01 -10.60 -5.81
C LEU A 505 -3.20 -11.76 -6.38
N VAL A 506 -3.82 -12.62 -7.19
CA VAL A 506 -3.12 -13.76 -7.83
C VAL A 506 -2.06 -13.23 -8.80
N GLN A 507 -2.38 -12.21 -9.60
CA GLN A 507 -1.42 -11.55 -10.49
C GLN A 507 -0.23 -10.96 -9.71
N VAL A 508 -0.48 -10.23 -8.63
CA VAL A 508 0.59 -9.64 -7.81
C VAL A 508 1.40 -10.71 -7.08
N ALA A 509 0.75 -11.79 -6.61
CA ALA A 509 1.45 -12.93 -6.01
C ALA A 509 2.43 -13.58 -7.00
N GLU A 510 2.03 -13.76 -8.26
CA GLU A 510 2.91 -14.23 -9.34
C GLU A 510 4.14 -13.31 -9.48
N LEU A 511 3.92 -12.00 -9.56
CA LEU A 511 4.98 -11.02 -9.73
C LEU A 511 5.95 -11.01 -8.53
N ILE A 512 5.44 -11.11 -7.29
CA ILE A 512 6.26 -11.22 -6.08
C ILE A 512 7.13 -12.47 -6.13
N VAL A 513 6.54 -13.64 -6.48
CA VAL A 513 7.28 -14.90 -6.52
C VAL A 513 8.32 -14.88 -7.63
N ARG A 514 7.98 -14.38 -8.83
CA ARG A 514 8.94 -14.24 -9.95
C ARG A 514 10.10 -13.32 -9.58
N SER A 515 9.83 -12.20 -8.94
CA SER A 515 10.88 -11.28 -8.45
C SER A 515 11.77 -11.95 -7.41
N ALA A 516 11.18 -12.66 -6.44
CA ALA A 516 11.92 -13.39 -5.41
C ALA A 516 12.78 -14.53 -5.99
N MET A 517 12.29 -15.23 -7.02
CA MET A 517 13.05 -16.28 -7.71
C MET A 517 14.19 -15.73 -8.57
N ALA A 518 14.04 -14.53 -9.10
CA ALA A 518 15.08 -13.87 -9.90
C ALA A 518 16.26 -13.40 -9.03
N ARG A 519 16.02 -12.98 -7.78
CA ARG A 519 17.07 -12.49 -6.87
C ARG A 519 17.83 -13.64 -6.21
N LYS A 520 19.13 -13.75 -6.51
CA LYS A 520 20.02 -14.82 -6.02
C LYS A 520 20.98 -14.30 -4.93
N GLU A 521 20.43 -13.56 -3.96
CA GLU A 521 21.13 -13.02 -2.80
C GLU A 521 20.15 -12.85 -1.63
N SER A 522 20.65 -12.63 -0.42
CA SER A 522 19.88 -12.13 0.72
C SER A 522 20.24 -10.67 0.97
N ARG A 523 19.29 -9.75 0.74
CA ARG A 523 19.48 -8.30 0.88
C ARG A 523 18.22 -7.66 1.47
N GLY A 524 18.38 -6.86 2.53
CA GLY A 524 17.28 -6.18 3.19
C GLY A 524 16.13 -7.14 3.56
N LEU A 525 14.94 -6.87 3.03
CA LEU A 525 13.72 -7.64 3.30
C LEU A 525 13.65 -8.98 2.55
N HIS A 526 14.46 -9.19 1.51
CA HIS A 526 14.54 -10.47 0.83
C HIS A 526 15.61 -11.34 1.48
N TYR A 527 15.15 -12.37 2.20
CA TYR A 527 16.03 -13.33 2.86
C TYR A 527 15.73 -14.74 2.36
N THR A 528 16.76 -15.43 1.82
CA THR A 528 16.65 -16.80 1.30
C THR A 528 17.76 -17.67 1.82
N LEU A 529 17.42 -18.87 2.28
CA LEU A 529 18.39 -19.83 2.82
C LEU A 529 19.32 -20.40 1.74
N ASP A 530 18.90 -20.39 0.47
CA ASP A 530 19.69 -20.95 -0.64
C ASP A 530 20.77 -19.99 -1.14
N TYR A 531 20.60 -18.67 -0.87
CA TYR A 531 21.53 -17.62 -1.27
C TYR A 531 21.71 -16.62 -0.13
N PRO A 532 22.47 -17.01 0.94
CA PRO A 532 22.58 -16.17 2.15
C PRO A 532 23.45 -14.92 1.95
N ASP A 533 24.36 -14.95 0.97
CA ASP A 533 25.34 -13.89 0.75
C ASP A 533 24.79 -12.78 -0.16
N LEU A 534 25.36 -11.57 -0.06
CA LEU A 534 25.11 -10.45 -0.95
C LEU A 534 25.82 -10.65 -2.29
N LEU A 535 25.16 -10.28 -3.37
CA LEU A 535 25.84 -10.11 -4.66
C LEU A 535 26.74 -8.86 -4.64
N PRO A 536 27.87 -8.88 -5.38
CA PRO A 536 28.79 -7.74 -5.43
C PRO A 536 28.13 -6.44 -5.94
N GLU A 537 27.18 -6.58 -6.85
CA GLU A 537 26.43 -5.47 -7.43
C GLU A 537 24.95 -5.54 -7.01
N ALA A 538 24.46 -4.43 -6.46
CA ALA A 538 23.07 -4.28 -6.07
C ALA A 538 22.26 -3.74 -7.26
N LEU A 539 21.50 -4.60 -7.93
CA LEU A 539 20.64 -4.23 -9.05
C LEU A 539 19.16 -4.43 -8.73
N PRO A 540 18.26 -3.57 -9.21
CA PRO A 540 16.83 -3.78 -9.05
C PRO A 540 16.37 -5.02 -9.85
N THR A 541 15.40 -5.76 -9.30
CA THR A 541 14.72 -6.84 -10.03
C THR A 541 13.61 -6.23 -10.87
N ILE A 542 13.75 -6.23 -12.18
CA ILE A 542 12.76 -5.65 -13.11
C ILE A 542 12.06 -6.79 -13.86
N LEU A 543 10.74 -6.81 -13.81
CA LEU A 543 9.92 -7.69 -14.63
C LEU A 543 9.24 -6.90 -15.76
N GLN A 544 9.12 -7.53 -16.93
CA GLN A 544 8.44 -7.01 -18.11
C GLN A 544 7.26 -7.93 -18.46
N PRO A 545 6.09 -7.36 -18.83
CA PRO A 545 4.91 -8.13 -19.27
C PRO A 545 5.12 -8.93 -20.53
#